data_78f23fb58ce32a2696f69fb976056731
#
_entry.id   78f23fb58ce32a2696f69fb976056731
#
_cell.length_a   1.000
_cell.length_b   1.000
_cell.length_c   1.000
_cell.angle_alpha   90.00
_cell.angle_beta   90.00
_cell.angle_gamma   90.00
#
_symmetry.space_group_name_H-M   'P 1'
#
loop_
_entity.id
_entity.type
_entity.pdbx_description
1 polymer ?
#
loop_
_entity_poly.entity_id
_entity_poly.type
_entity_poly.pdbx_seq_one_letter_code
_entity_poly.pdbx_strand_id
1 'polypeptide(L)'
;GYYFKEGYVADAAKQCEKTMQEEGKPHYLVIDEFNRANIDEAFGKLFTVFEYRDKQALLTAKETAGAPFMMPPEFRIIGTMNTQDKNTLFNVGHALMRRFAFVEIGLPNRDDEYKRMPIFVFNKLDKLGIAPERPDEEEDWYAKEMFDFYDDDGTIFKAFNKMMNFLEE
;
A
#
# COMPACT_ATOMS: atom_id res chain seq x y z
N GLY A 1 7.12 -2.81 -37.42
CA GLY A 1 5.86 -2.24 -36.92
C GLY A 1 5.98 -1.98 -35.44
N TYR A 2 5.41 -0.86 -34.95
CA TYR A 2 5.29 -0.60 -33.54
C TYR A 2 4.13 -1.45 -33.00
N TYR A 3 4.43 -2.25 -31.96
CA TYR A 3 3.39 -2.97 -31.23
C TYR A 3 2.95 -2.10 -30.06
N PHE A 4 1.64 -1.84 -29.95
CA PHE A 4 1.07 -1.27 -28.74
C PHE A 4 1.13 -2.32 -27.63
N LYS A 5 1.76 -1.98 -26.50
CA LYS A 5 1.77 -2.80 -25.30
C LYS A 5 1.02 -2.04 -24.23
N GLU A 6 0.00 -2.66 -23.67
CA GLU A 6 -0.71 -2.10 -22.53
C GLU A 6 0.22 -1.96 -21.34
N GLY A 7 0.04 -0.87 -20.58
CA GLY A 7 0.80 -0.63 -19.35
C GLY A 7 0.05 -1.15 -18.14
N TYR A 8 0.77 -1.30 -17.02
CA TYR A 8 0.24 -1.82 -15.75
C TYR A 8 -1.02 -1.09 -15.24
N VAL A 9 -1.15 0.20 -15.49
CA VAL A 9 -2.35 0.97 -15.09
C VAL A 9 -3.58 0.50 -15.86
N ALA A 10 -3.45 0.25 -17.17
CA ALA A 10 -4.55 -0.21 -17.99
C ALA A 10 -4.94 -1.67 -17.62
N ASP A 11 -3.93 -2.52 -17.42
CA ASP A 11 -4.17 -3.92 -16.99
C ASP A 11 -4.88 -3.97 -15.65
N ALA A 12 -4.44 -3.18 -14.66
CA ALA A 12 -5.05 -3.13 -13.33
C ALA A 12 -6.47 -2.52 -13.37
N ALA A 13 -6.72 -1.53 -14.22
CA ALA A 13 -8.04 -0.94 -14.40
C ALA A 13 -9.02 -1.94 -15.03
N LYS A 14 -8.60 -2.72 -16.03
CA LYS A 14 -9.40 -3.81 -16.61
C LYS A 14 -9.70 -4.91 -15.59
N GLN A 15 -8.70 -5.25 -14.77
CA GLN A 15 -8.90 -6.21 -13.68
C GLN A 15 -9.93 -5.69 -12.67
N CYS A 16 -9.89 -4.38 -12.35
CA CYS A 16 -10.88 -3.75 -11.47
C CYS A 16 -12.30 -3.86 -12.05
N GLU A 17 -12.49 -3.55 -13.34
CA GLU A 17 -13.79 -3.69 -14.00
C GLU A 17 -14.30 -5.13 -13.91
N LYS A 18 -13.44 -6.11 -14.21
CA LYS A 18 -13.77 -7.54 -14.14
C LYS A 18 -14.18 -7.98 -12.73
N THR A 19 -13.37 -7.67 -11.72
CA THR A 19 -13.64 -8.08 -10.32
C THR A 19 -14.88 -7.38 -9.76
N MET A 20 -15.15 -6.14 -10.18
CA MET A 20 -16.40 -5.45 -9.83
C MET A 20 -17.63 -6.14 -10.41
N GLN A 21 -17.55 -6.62 -11.65
CA GLN A 21 -18.66 -7.34 -12.31
C GLN A 21 -18.88 -8.76 -11.73
N GLU A 22 -17.79 -9.47 -11.43
CA GLU A 22 -17.85 -10.87 -10.98
C GLU A 22 -18.07 -11.00 -9.47
N GLU A 23 -17.45 -10.14 -8.66
CA GLU A 23 -17.40 -10.30 -7.20
C GLU A 23 -17.93 -9.07 -6.42
N GLY A 24 -18.19 -7.96 -7.10
CA GLY A 24 -18.56 -6.70 -6.46
C GLY A 24 -17.41 -6.05 -5.66
N LYS A 25 -16.15 -6.44 -5.94
CA LYS A 25 -14.97 -5.97 -5.23
C LYS A 25 -14.04 -5.16 -6.14
N PRO A 26 -13.56 -3.99 -5.70
CA PRO A 26 -12.61 -3.23 -6.48
C PRO A 26 -11.21 -3.87 -6.44
N HIS A 27 -10.49 -3.73 -7.55
CA HIS A 27 -9.07 -4.05 -7.64
C HIS A 27 -8.24 -2.77 -7.59
N TYR A 28 -7.17 -2.74 -6.80
CA TYR A 28 -6.30 -1.57 -6.63
C TYR A 28 -4.91 -1.84 -7.21
N LEU A 29 -4.29 -0.80 -7.77
CA LEU A 29 -2.89 -0.83 -8.15
C LEU A 29 -2.05 -0.24 -7.01
N VAL A 30 -1.16 -1.05 -6.44
CA VAL A 30 -0.19 -0.59 -5.44
C VAL A 30 1.16 -0.40 -6.12
N ILE A 31 1.74 0.78 -5.96
CA ILE A 31 3.06 1.14 -6.49
C ILE A 31 3.96 1.48 -5.30
N ASP A 32 4.90 0.60 -5.02
CA ASP A 32 5.88 0.82 -3.97
C ASP A 32 6.98 1.76 -4.43
N GLU A 33 7.47 2.60 -3.52
CA GLU A 33 8.52 3.60 -3.79
C GLU A 33 8.23 4.48 -5.02
N PHE A 34 7.00 4.97 -5.09
CA PHE A 34 6.47 5.74 -6.21
C PHE A 34 7.36 6.93 -6.64
N ASN A 35 8.08 7.54 -5.70
CA ASN A 35 8.97 8.67 -5.92
C ASN A 35 10.33 8.31 -6.52
N ARG A 36 10.66 7.04 -6.71
CA ARG A 36 11.94 6.62 -7.35
C ARG A 36 11.90 6.69 -8.87
N ALA A 37 10.72 6.72 -9.47
CA ALA A 37 10.58 6.87 -10.92
C ALA A 37 10.44 8.36 -11.32
N ASN A 38 10.73 8.67 -12.59
CA ASN A 38 10.31 9.94 -13.17
C ASN A 38 8.80 9.90 -13.40
N ILE A 39 8.06 10.42 -12.42
CA ILE A 39 6.59 10.34 -12.36
C ILE A 39 5.95 11.08 -13.54
N ASP A 40 6.46 12.24 -13.93
CA ASP A 40 5.92 13.02 -15.03
C ASP A 40 6.07 12.29 -16.37
N GLU A 41 7.15 11.56 -16.56
CA GLU A 41 7.36 10.74 -17.75
C GLU A 41 6.48 9.48 -17.73
N ALA A 42 6.38 8.80 -16.56
CA ALA A 42 5.62 7.57 -16.43
C ALA A 42 4.10 7.80 -16.51
N PHE A 43 3.61 8.91 -15.94
CA PHE A 43 2.18 9.19 -15.77
C PHE A 43 1.67 10.37 -16.60
N GLY A 44 2.52 11.10 -17.32
CA GLY A 44 2.15 12.36 -18.00
C GLY A 44 0.87 12.26 -18.84
N LYS A 45 0.72 11.20 -19.63
CA LYS A 45 -0.49 10.95 -20.43
C LYS A 45 -1.72 10.59 -19.56
N LEU A 46 -1.50 9.99 -18.39
CA LEU A 46 -2.57 9.54 -17.48
C LEU A 46 -3.12 10.67 -16.62
N PHE A 47 -2.38 11.76 -16.46
CA PHE A 47 -2.86 12.89 -15.65
C PHE A 47 -4.17 13.48 -16.17
N THR A 48 -4.36 13.54 -17.47
CA THR A 48 -5.61 14.00 -18.08
C THR A 48 -6.73 13.01 -17.82
N VAL A 49 -6.44 11.70 -17.90
CA VAL A 49 -7.42 10.64 -17.60
C VAL A 49 -7.83 10.68 -16.13
N PHE A 50 -6.90 10.91 -15.20
CA PHE A 50 -7.22 11.01 -13.76
C PHE A 50 -8.11 12.21 -13.44
N GLU A 51 -7.93 13.33 -14.15
CA GLU A 51 -8.71 14.55 -13.97
C GLU A 51 -10.12 14.45 -14.58
N TYR A 52 -10.24 13.76 -15.71
CA TYR A 52 -11.46 13.69 -16.52
C TYR A 52 -11.89 12.24 -16.77
N ARG A 53 -12.03 11.44 -15.70
CA ARG A 53 -12.32 9.99 -15.77
C ARG A 53 -13.59 9.65 -16.53
N ASP A 54 -14.57 10.54 -16.49
CA ASP A 54 -15.88 10.42 -17.15
C ASP A 54 -15.87 10.83 -18.61
N LYS A 55 -14.82 11.52 -19.08
CA LYS A 55 -14.74 12.10 -20.42
C LYS A 55 -13.55 11.60 -21.23
N GLN A 56 -12.48 11.21 -20.55
CA GLN A 56 -11.23 10.82 -21.18
C GLN A 56 -11.00 9.32 -21.08
N ALA A 57 -10.89 8.65 -22.22
CA ALA A 57 -10.60 7.22 -22.25
C ALA A 57 -9.19 6.93 -21.76
N LEU A 58 -9.03 5.87 -20.98
CA LEU A 58 -7.73 5.32 -20.59
C LEU A 58 -7.05 4.65 -21.79
N LEU A 59 -7.83 3.91 -22.57
CA LEU A 59 -7.41 3.36 -23.86
C LEU A 59 -8.35 3.86 -24.96
N THR A 60 -7.79 4.36 -26.04
CA THR A 60 -8.56 4.80 -27.20
C THR A 60 -9.12 3.62 -28.00
N ALA A 61 -10.12 3.87 -28.83
CA ALA A 61 -10.69 2.86 -29.74
C ALA A 61 -9.63 2.22 -30.66
N LYS A 62 -8.58 2.96 -31.03
CA LYS A 62 -7.46 2.44 -31.82
C LYS A 62 -6.58 1.47 -31.03
N GLU A 63 -6.37 1.74 -29.73
CA GLU A 63 -5.55 0.91 -28.84
C GLU A 63 -6.27 -0.38 -28.44
N THR A 64 -7.59 -0.33 -28.31
CA THR A 64 -8.42 -1.50 -27.99
C THR A 64 -8.83 -2.32 -29.20
N ALA A 65 -8.64 -1.80 -30.41
CA ALA A 65 -9.21 -2.32 -31.67
C ALA A 65 -10.75 -2.44 -31.61
N GLY A 66 -11.42 -1.61 -30.79
CA GLY A 66 -12.85 -1.64 -30.59
C GLY A 66 -13.39 -0.39 -29.89
N ALA A 67 -14.20 -0.55 -28.87
CA ALA A 67 -14.70 0.56 -28.07
C ALA A 67 -13.58 1.16 -27.16
N PRO A 68 -13.57 2.48 -26.92
CA PRO A 68 -12.63 3.06 -25.98
C PRO A 68 -12.90 2.52 -24.56
N PHE A 69 -11.83 2.29 -23.81
CA PHE A 69 -11.90 1.82 -22.42
C PHE A 69 -11.77 2.99 -21.46
N MET A 70 -12.78 3.19 -20.64
CA MET A 70 -12.80 4.22 -19.61
C MET A 70 -12.24 3.67 -18.30
N MET A 71 -11.64 4.54 -17.49
CA MET A 71 -11.16 4.14 -16.16
C MET A 71 -12.36 3.89 -15.22
N PRO A 72 -12.48 2.70 -14.63
CA PRO A 72 -13.57 2.40 -13.70
C PRO A 72 -13.60 3.37 -12.52
N PRO A 73 -14.78 3.84 -12.09
CA PRO A 73 -14.88 4.81 -10.97
C PRO A 73 -14.36 4.25 -9.65
N GLU A 74 -14.38 2.94 -9.44
CA GLU A 74 -13.88 2.25 -8.24
C GLU A 74 -12.37 2.05 -8.24
N PHE A 75 -11.72 2.15 -9.41
CA PHE A 75 -10.28 1.93 -9.52
C PHE A 75 -9.48 2.98 -8.76
N ARG A 76 -8.52 2.54 -7.96
CA ARG A 76 -7.60 3.40 -7.19
C ARG A 76 -6.16 2.97 -7.38
N ILE A 77 -5.27 3.96 -7.33
CA ILE A 77 -3.82 3.77 -7.28
C ILE A 77 -3.36 4.20 -5.89
N ILE A 78 -2.60 3.34 -5.24
CA ILE A 78 -2.00 3.59 -3.94
C ILE A 78 -0.49 3.61 -4.16
N GLY A 79 0.16 4.75 -3.92
CA GLY A 79 1.62 4.87 -3.99
C GLY A 79 2.21 4.99 -2.60
N THR A 80 3.28 4.24 -2.30
CA THR A 80 4.09 4.47 -1.11
C THR A 80 5.28 5.33 -1.45
N MET A 81 5.70 6.18 -0.53
CA MET A 81 6.89 7.02 -0.68
C MET A 81 7.67 7.02 0.63
N ASN A 82 8.99 6.92 0.53
CA ASN A 82 9.84 7.06 1.71
C ASN A 82 10.14 8.56 1.94
N THR A 83 9.80 9.07 3.12
CA THR A 83 9.98 10.48 3.49
C THR A 83 11.42 10.83 3.87
N GLN A 84 12.29 9.85 4.12
CA GLN A 84 13.71 10.12 4.40
C GLN A 84 14.44 10.79 3.23
N ASP A 85 13.94 10.59 2.02
CA ASP A 85 14.38 11.34 0.84
C ASP A 85 13.59 12.66 0.69
N LYS A 86 13.64 13.53 1.70
CA LYS A 86 12.92 14.83 1.69
C LYS A 86 13.15 15.65 0.42
N ASN A 87 14.32 15.53 -0.20
CA ASN A 87 14.63 16.16 -1.48
C ASN A 87 13.82 15.60 -2.65
N THR A 88 13.31 14.38 -2.55
CA THR A 88 12.50 13.72 -3.58
C THR A 88 11.02 14.10 -3.49
N LEU A 89 10.53 14.45 -2.30
CA LEU A 89 9.16 14.97 -2.13
C LEU A 89 8.95 16.32 -2.84
N PHE A 90 10.00 17.16 -2.89
CA PHE A 90 9.96 18.44 -3.62
C PHE A 90 9.98 18.27 -5.13
N ASN A 91 10.35 17.09 -5.66
CA ASN A 91 10.34 16.78 -7.08
C ASN A 91 9.03 16.13 -7.55
N VAL A 92 8.07 15.90 -6.63
CA VAL A 92 6.73 15.48 -7.01
C VAL A 92 6.03 16.65 -7.70
N GLY A 93 5.89 16.60 -8.99
CA GLY A 93 5.34 17.69 -9.80
C GLY A 93 3.95 18.11 -9.32
N HIS A 94 3.64 19.40 -9.44
CA HIS A 94 2.31 19.96 -9.09
C HIS A 94 1.16 19.22 -9.79
N ALA A 95 1.42 18.62 -10.95
CA ALA A 95 0.44 17.83 -11.69
C ALA A 95 -0.02 16.58 -10.91
N LEU A 96 0.90 15.90 -10.24
CA LEU A 96 0.58 14.75 -9.38
C LEU A 96 -0.13 15.19 -8.09
N MET A 97 0.36 16.24 -7.44
CA MET A 97 -0.15 16.72 -6.17
C MET A 97 -1.66 17.07 -6.22
N ARG A 98 -2.16 17.47 -7.38
CA ARG A 98 -3.60 17.78 -7.56
C ARG A 98 -4.49 16.56 -7.72
N ARG A 99 -3.90 15.38 -8.01
CA ARG A 99 -4.66 14.16 -8.37
C ARG A 99 -4.57 13.05 -7.34
N PHE A 100 -3.71 13.23 -6.35
CA PHE A 100 -3.52 12.28 -5.26
C PHE A 100 -3.80 12.96 -3.92
N ALA A 101 -4.41 12.19 -3.01
CA ALA A 101 -4.47 12.55 -1.60
C ALA A 101 -3.19 12.04 -0.94
N PHE A 102 -2.52 12.90 -0.19
CA PHE A 102 -1.31 12.55 0.54
C PHE A 102 -1.68 12.26 2.00
N VAL A 103 -1.26 11.10 2.47
CA VAL A 103 -1.42 10.68 3.87
C VAL A 103 -0.03 10.44 4.43
N GLU A 104 0.32 11.21 5.45
CA GLU A 104 1.56 11.00 6.18
C GLU A 104 1.35 9.89 7.20
N ILE A 105 2.20 8.86 7.13
CA ILE A 105 2.24 7.79 8.11
C ILE A 105 3.46 8.03 8.97
N GLY A 106 3.21 8.61 10.15
CA GLY A 106 4.24 8.82 11.17
C GLY A 106 4.59 7.52 11.90
N LEU A 107 5.51 7.64 12.86
CA LEU A 107 5.78 6.54 13.79
C LEU A 107 4.49 6.24 14.57
N PRO A 108 4.13 4.97 14.70
CA PRO A 108 2.96 4.59 15.49
C PRO A 108 3.18 4.96 16.96
N ASN A 109 2.07 5.10 17.69
CA ASN A 109 2.11 5.28 19.14
C ASN A 109 2.80 4.07 19.78
N ARG A 110 3.69 4.31 20.77
CA ARG A 110 4.43 3.24 21.48
C ARG A 110 3.53 2.15 22.04
N ASP A 111 2.41 2.55 22.65
CA ASP A 111 1.48 1.59 23.25
C ASP A 111 0.81 0.71 22.20
N ASP A 112 0.50 1.27 21.02
CA ASP A 112 -0.10 0.49 19.93
C ASP A 112 0.93 -0.44 19.27
N GLU A 113 2.18 0.00 19.11
CA GLU A 113 3.28 -0.84 18.62
C GLU A 113 3.56 -1.99 19.58
N TYR A 114 3.65 -1.67 20.87
CA TYR A 114 3.88 -2.69 21.89
C TYR A 114 2.79 -3.75 21.91
N LYS A 115 1.52 -3.36 21.81
CA LYS A 115 0.39 -4.28 21.72
C LYS A 115 0.39 -5.15 20.44
N ARG A 116 0.97 -4.64 19.35
CA ARG A 116 1.04 -5.37 18.07
C ARG A 116 2.28 -6.26 17.93
N MET A 117 3.31 -6.03 18.74
CA MET A 117 4.56 -6.80 18.69
C MET A 117 4.33 -8.31 18.87
N PRO A 118 3.46 -8.80 19.77
CA PRO A 118 3.18 -10.23 19.91
C PRO A 118 2.62 -10.85 18.63
N ILE A 119 1.71 -10.14 17.95
CA ILE A 119 1.13 -10.60 16.68
C ILE A 119 2.22 -10.76 15.62
N PHE A 120 3.15 -9.81 15.55
CA PHE A 120 4.26 -9.89 14.61
C PHE A 120 5.20 -11.07 14.91
N VAL A 121 5.55 -11.28 16.18
CA VAL A 121 6.39 -12.39 16.64
C VAL A 121 5.70 -13.71 16.34
N PHE A 122 4.42 -13.86 16.72
CA PHE A 122 3.64 -15.07 16.45
C PHE A 122 3.63 -15.43 14.96
N ASN A 123 3.32 -14.46 14.10
CA ASN A 123 3.30 -14.68 12.65
C ASN A 123 4.66 -15.12 12.10
N LYS A 124 5.76 -14.70 12.71
CA LYS A 124 7.10 -15.16 12.35
C LYS A 124 7.36 -16.59 12.81
N LEU A 125 6.98 -16.93 14.05
CA LEU A 125 7.11 -18.27 14.61
C LEU A 125 6.23 -19.27 13.86
N ASP A 126 5.02 -18.88 13.49
CA ASP A 126 4.10 -19.69 12.70
C ASP A 126 4.69 -20.04 11.32
N LYS A 127 5.26 -19.06 10.63
CA LYS A 127 5.98 -19.29 9.36
C LYS A 127 7.19 -20.24 9.50
N LEU A 128 7.76 -20.32 10.68
CA LEU A 128 8.88 -21.23 10.97
C LEU A 128 8.40 -22.61 11.47
N GLY A 129 7.09 -22.79 11.65
CA GLY A 129 6.51 -24.03 12.17
C GLY A 129 6.80 -24.30 13.65
N ILE A 130 7.12 -23.24 14.42
CA ILE A 130 7.47 -23.32 15.85
C ILE A 130 6.55 -22.42 16.72
N ALA A 131 5.46 -21.91 16.16
CA ALA A 131 4.48 -21.16 16.93
C ALA A 131 3.76 -22.08 17.94
N PRO A 132 3.42 -21.56 19.13
CA PRO A 132 2.55 -22.27 20.07
C PRO A 132 1.16 -22.49 19.46
N GLU A 133 0.46 -23.53 19.91
CA GLU A 133 -0.93 -23.76 19.48
C GLU A 133 -1.80 -22.55 19.85
N ARG A 134 -2.57 -22.06 18.88
CA ARG A 134 -3.48 -20.95 19.08
C ARG A 134 -4.68 -21.43 19.88
N PRO A 135 -4.98 -20.84 21.06
CA PRO A 135 -6.24 -21.13 21.74
C PRO A 135 -7.42 -20.69 20.86
N ASP A 136 -8.41 -21.55 20.75
CA ASP A 136 -9.63 -21.20 20.05
C ASP A 136 -10.34 -20.05 20.78
N GLU A 137 -10.67 -18.97 20.06
CA GLU A 137 -11.71 -17.98 20.37
C GLU A 137 -11.37 -16.66 21.09
N GLU A 138 -10.14 -16.25 21.38
CA GLU A 138 -9.92 -14.90 21.93
C GLU A 138 -9.12 -13.99 21.01
N GLU A 139 -9.75 -12.89 20.55
CA GLU A 139 -9.09 -11.82 19.76
C GLU A 139 -7.94 -11.15 20.53
N ASP A 140 -8.01 -11.10 21.86
CA ASP A 140 -7.02 -10.49 22.75
C ASP A 140 -5.91 -11.44 23.25
N TRP A 141 -5.94 -12.72 22.86
CA TRP A 141 -4.94 -13.69 23.29
C TRP A 141 -3.49 -13.27 22.99
N TYR A 142 -3.28 -12.61 21.87
CA TYR A 142 -1.96 -12.16 21.47
C TYR A 142 -1.32 -11.15 22.43
N ALA A 143 -2.12 -10.35 23.12
CA ALA A 143 -1.59 -9.26 23.94
C ALA A 143 -1.15 -9.70 25.33
N LYS A 144 -1.82 -10.67 25.93
CA LYS A 144 -1.61 -11.02 27.33
C LYS A 144 -0.70 -12.26 27.49
N GLU A 145 -1.07 -13.38 26.90
CA GLU A 145 -0.35 -14.63 27.16
C GLU A 145 1.01 -14.73 26.47
N MET A 146 1.17 -14.15 25.26
CA MET A 146 2.48 -14.12 24.62
C MET A 146 3.47 -13.22 25.34
N PHE A 147 3.04 -12.08 25.91
CA PHE A 147 3.93 -11.25 26.72
C PHE A 147 4.31 -11.95 28.02
N ASP A 148 3.34 -12.52 28.72
CA ASP A 148 3.62 -13.26 29.95
C ASP A 148 4.55 -14.46 29.72
N PHE A 149 4.46 -15.10 28.54
CA PHE A 149 5.32 -16.24 28.21
C PHE A 149 6.74 -15.84 27.74
N TYR A 150 6.87 -14.74 26.96
CA TYR A 150 8.14 -14.37 26.37
C TYR A 150 8.84 -13.19 27.05
N ASP A 151 8.18 -12.47 27.94
CA ASP A 151 8.71 -11.30 28.64
C ASP A 151 8.57 -11.41 30.18
N ASP A 152 8.75 -12.62 30.72
CA ASP A 152 8.64 -12.92 32.15
C ASP A 152 9.52 -11.99 33.04
N ASP A 153 10.67 -11.54 32.52
CA ASP A 153 11.57 -10.60 33.20
C ASP A 153 11.49 -9.15 32.67
N GLY A 154 10.61 -8.85 31.74
CA GLY A 154 10.47 -7.54 31.11
C GLY A 154 11.64 -7.15 30.20
N THR A 155 12.46 -8.10 29.77
CA THR A 155 13.64 -7.84 28.92
C THR A 155 13.24 -7.36 27.54
N ILE A 156 12.21 -7.98 26.94
CA ILE A 156 11.72 -7.59 25.60
C ILE A 156 11.14 -6.17 25.66
N PHE A 157 10.36 -5.84 26.69
CA PHE A 157 9.79 -4.51 26.89
C PHE A 157 10.88 -3.44 27.04
N LYS A 158 11.93 -3.72 27.81
CA LYS A 158 13.08 -2.81 27.98
C LYS A 158 13.83 -2.60 26.66
N ALA A 159 14.04 -3.67 25.88
CA ALA A 159 14.69 -3.59 24.58
C ALA A 159 13.84 -2.80 23.57
N PHE A 160 12.52 -3.04 23.55
CA PHE A 160 11.58 -2.30 22.73
C PHE A 160 11.59 -0.81 23.04
N ASN A 161 11.48 -0.43 24.31
CA ASN A 161 11.51 0.97 24.71
C ASN A 161 12.84 1.66 24.35
N LYS A 162 13.96 0.96 24.48
CA LYS A 162 15.27 1.49 24.06
C LYS A 162 15.33 1.73 22.55
N MET A 163 14.78 0.83 21.76
CA MET A 163 14.69 0.97 20.30
C MET A 163 13.78 2.15 19.92
N MET A 164 12.61 2.27 20.54
CA MET A 164 11.68 3.37 20.27
C MET A 164 12.27 4.73 20.64
N ASN A 165 13.00 4.84 21.77
CA ASN A 165 13.70 6.06 22.14
C ASN A 165 14.72 6.50 21.08
N PHE A 166 15.47 5.53 20.52
CA PHE A 166 16.44 5.80 19.46
C PHE A 166 15.79 6.27 18.15
N LEU A 167 14.57 5.80 17.84
CA LEU A 167 13.84 6.19 16.62
C LEU A 167 13.18 7.57 16.74
N GLU A 168 12.95 8.06 17.95
CA GLU A 168 12.35 9.38 18.22
C GLU A 168 13.36 10.52 18.30
N GLU A 169 14.68 10.23 18.43
CA GLU A 169 15.80 11.19 18.36
C GLU A 169 16.13 11.52 16.88
#